data_22b5f6eea728f49e02992c01843b3ba2
#
_entry.id   22b5f6eea728f49e02992c01843b3ba2
#
_cell.length_a   1.000
_cell.length_b   1.000
_cell.length_c   1.000
_cell.angle_alpha   90.00
_cell.angle_beta   90.00
_cell.angle_gamma   90.00
#
_symmetry.space_group_name_H-M   'P 1'
#
loop_
_entity.id
_entity.type
_entity.pdbx_description
1 polymer ?
#
loop_
_entity_poly.entity_id
_entity_poly.type
_entity_poly.pdbx_seq_one_letter_code
_entity_poly.pdbx_strand_id
1 'polypeptide(L)'
;VGTVYDLLMRVPLRYVDRTQLVLLRQLRSGMSQVTFIARVLSATTSWEKRYVRFQLGDDYTRVSAMFFNAMWMGKRFRRGDLLLVQGDVGDFNGALQMTSPLLEPMTESTAPLLAIYPQSQKHEVDTWMLRRAAVDALRRLPVLDDPIPGTLLAKRKLPSRLAALRAVHVPESKKHAE
;
A
#
# COMPACT_ATOMS: atom_id res chain seq x y z
N VAL A 1 8.70 -9.17 14.50
CA VAL A 1 7.46 -9.97 14.47
C VAL A 1 7.87 -11.41 14.69
N GLY A 2 7.62 -11.96 15.89
CA GLY A 2 7.95 -13.35 16.22
C GLY A 2 6.75 -14.29 16.11
N THR A 3 5.55 -13.76 16.24
CA THR A 3 4.30 -14.55 16.25
C THR A 3 3.24 -13.92 15.35
N VAL A 4 2.19 -14.69 15.04
CA VAL A 4 0.99 -14.19 14.32
C VAL A 4 0.31 -13.10 15.16
N TYR A 5 0.32 -13.24 16.48
CA TYR A 5 -0.21 -12.24 17.38
C TYR A 5 0.51 -10.89 17.24
N ASP A 6 1.84 -10.89 17.27
CA ASP A 6 2.64 -9.66 17.10
C ASP A 6 2.37 -8.99 15.74
N LEU A 7 2.13 -9.79 14.69
CA LEU A 7 1.77 -9.30 13.38
C LEU A 7 0.41 -8.58 13.40
N LEU A 8 -0.60 -9.20 13.99
CA LEU A 8 -1.96 -8.66 14.07
C LEU A 8 -2.08 -7.46 15.04
N MET A 9 -1.19 -7.35 16.03
CA MET A 9 -1.11 -6.18 16.91
C MET A 9 -0.32 -5.02 16.30
N ARG A 10 0.26 -5.21 15.11
CA ARG A 10 0.95 -4.14 14.40
C ARG A 10 -0.03 -3.32 13.56
N VAL A 11 -0.48 -2.22 14.13
CA VAL A 11 -1.44 -1.30 13.49
C VAL A 11 -0.82 -0.65 12.25
N PRO A 12 -1.61 -0.45 11.16
CA PRO A 12 -1.17 0.34 10.03
C PRO A 12 -0.81 1.78 10.41
N LEU A 13 0.14 2.39 9.71
CA LEU A 13 0.52 3.79 9.90
C LEU A 13 -0.54 4.76 9.37
N ARG A 14 -1.20 4.38 8.30
CA ARG A 14 -2.24 5.17 7.62
C ARG A 14 -3.03 4.28 6.67
N TYR A 15 -4.12 4.83 6.15
CA TYR A 15 -4.91 4.19 5.10
C TYR A 15 -4.89 5.04 3.83
N VAL A 16 -4.87 4.37 2.68
CA VAL A 16 -4.99 4.99 1.36
C VAL A 16 -6.38 4.75 0.82
N ASP A 17 -7.06 5.83 0.49
CA ASP A 17 -8.39 5.78 -0.14
C ASP A 17 -8.23 5.51 -1.64
N ARG A 18 -8.74 4.36 -2.08
CA ARG A 18 -8.74 3.94 -3.49
C ARG A 18 -9.96 4.44 -4.26
N THR A 19 -10.91 5.05 -3.59
CA THR A 19 -12.13 5.53 -4.26
C THR A 19 -11.90 6.85 -5.00
N GLN A 20 -10.82 7.58 -4.67
CA GLN A 20 -10.46 8.86 -5.27
C GLN A 20 -9.26 8.70 -6.21
N LEU A 21 -9.50 8.06 -7.36
CA LEU A 21 -8.45 7.90 -8.38
C LEU A 21 -8.40 9.12 -9.30
N VAL A 22 -7.19 9.63 -9.49
CA VAL A 22 -6.90 10.66 -10.50
C VAL A 22 -6.60 9.96 -11.82
N LEU A 23 -7.15 10.45 -12.90
CA LEU A 23 -6.81 9.91 -14.24
C LEU A 23 -5.39 10.32 -14.62
N LEU A 24 -4.62 9.43 -15.26
CA LEU A 24 -3.25 9.70 -15.70
C LEU A 24 -3.11 11.03 -16.45
N ARG A 25 -4.01 11.31 -17.38
CA ARG A 25 -4.04 12.57 -18.17
C ARG A 25 -4.24 13.83 -17.34
N GLN A 26 -4.73 13.71 -16.10
CA GLN A 26 -4.95 14.83 -15.19
C GLN A 26 -3.77 15.10 -14.28
N LEU A 27 -2.76 14.23 -14.29
CA LEU A 27 -1.56 14.44 -13.47
C LEU A 27 -0.84 15.72 -13.87
N ARG A 28 -0.45 16.48 -12.86
CA ARG A 28 0.33 17.72 -13.01
C ARG A 28 1.41 17.75 -11.93
N SER A 29 2.51 18.39 -12.26
CA SER A 29 3.54 18.70 -11.25
C SER A 29 2.96 19.55 -10.12
N GLY A 30 3.40 19.30 -8.89
CA GLY A 30 2.92 19.97 -7.68
C GLY A 30 1.71 19.31 -7.02
N MET A 31 1.12 18.27 -7.62
CA MET A 31 0.04 17.50 -6.98
C MET A 31 0.59 16.63 -5.86
N SER A 32 -0.03 16.68 -4.68
CA SER A 32 0.38 15.90 -3.51
C SER A 32 -0.59 14.78 -3.20
N GLN A 33 -0.07 13.65 -2.72
CA GLN A 33 -0.82 12.47 -2.25
C GLN A 33 -1.84 11.94 -3.26
N VAL A 34 -1.57 12.09 -4.55
CA VAL A 34 -2.45 11.58 -5.61
C VAL A 34 -2.37 10.06 -5.67
N THR A 35 -3.51 9.46 -5.98
CA THR A 35 -3.64 8.02 -6.24
C THR A 35 -4.15 7.80 -7.65
N PHE A 36 -3.46 6.98 -8.43
CA PHE A 36 -3.85 6.64 -9.80
C PHE A 36 -3.43 5.22 -10.15
N ILE A 37 -3.94 4.72 -11.25
CA ILE A 37 -3.58 3.41 -11.81
C ILE A 37 -2.72 3.63 -13.05
N ALA A 38 -1.61 2.90 -13.13
CA ALA A 38 -0.72 2.95 -14.28
C ALA A 38 -0.13 1.58 -14.59
N ARG A 39 0.26 1.38 -15.85
CA ARG A 39 0.97 0.19 -16.30
C ARG A 39 2.47 0.43 -16.25
N VAL A 40 3.24 -0.60 -15.87
CA VAL A 40 4.69 -0.58 -15.97
C VAL A 40 5.09 -0.69 -17.44
N LEU A 41 5.66 0.38 -17.99
CA LEU A 41 6.14 0.44 -19.37
C LEU A 41 7.58 -0.07 -19.49
N SER A 42 8.41 0.30 -18.51
CA SER A 42 9.79 -0.19 -18.40
C SER A 42 10.30 -0.04 -16.98
N ALA A 43 11.36 -0.80 -16.66
CA ALA A 43 12.11 -0.70 -15.42
C ALA A 43 13.60 -0.59 -15.76
N THR A 44 14.30 0.35 -15.14
CA THR A 44 15.74 0.57 -15.28
C THR A 44 16.39 0.56 -13.91
N THR A 45 17.44 -0.22 -13.74
CA THR A 45 18.20 -0.29 -12.50
C THR A 45 19.63 0.21 -12.77
N SER A 46 20.07 1.21 -12.02
CA SER A 46 21.46 1.69 -12.04
C SER A 46 22.13 1.34 -10.72
N TRP A 47 23.03 0.36 -10.77
CA TRP A 47 23.81 -0.07 -9.61
C TRP A 47 24.84 0.98 -9.18
N GLU A 48 25.46 1.64 -10.14
CA GLU A 48 26.44 2.70 -9.90
C GLU A 48 25.79 3.89 -9.14
N LYS A 49 24.66 4.38 -9.64
CA LYS A 49 23.93 5.52 -9.06
C LYS A 49 22.92 5.10 -8.01
N ARG A 50 22.83 3.82 -7.70
CA ARG A 50 21.98 3.22 -6.66
C ARG A 50 20.51 3.65 -6.74
N TYR A 51 19.93 3.62 -7.94
CA TYR A 51 18.50 3.88 -8.11
C TYR A 51 17.80 2.83 -8.98
N VAL A 52 16.51 2.70 -8.78
CA VAL A 52 15.58 2.00 -9.67
C VAL A 52 14.58 3.01 -10.18
N ARG A 53 14.35 3.03 -11.48
CA ARG A 53 13.37 3.87 -12.15
C ARG A 53 12.36 3.00 -12.87
N PHE A 54 11.09 3.14 -12.52
CA PHE A 54 9.98 2.62 -13.31
C PHE A 54 9.41 3.73 -14.16
N GLN A 55 9.21 3.44 -15.44
CA GLN A 55 8.39 4.28 -16.30
C GLN A 55 6.97 3.74 -16.22
N LEU A 56 6.06 4.52 -15.68
CA LEU A 56 4.66 4.18 -15.48
C LEU A 56 3.78 5.02 -16.42
N GLY A 57 2.64 4.46 -16.84
CA GLY A 57 1.74 5.25 -17.68
C GLY A 57 0.84 4.43 -18.58
N ASP A 58 0.37 5.10 -19.61
CA ASP A 58 -0.38 4.56 -20.74
C ASP A 58 0.27 5.02 -22.05
N ASP A 59 -0.45 4.93 -23.16
CA ASP A 59 0.07 5.31 -24.48
C ASP A 59 0.28 6.83 -24.63
N TYR A 60 -0.34 7.65 -23.77
CA TYR A 60 -0.38 9.11 -23.88
C TYR A 60 0.37 9.83 -22.75
N THR A 61 0.31 9.29 -21.53
CA THR A 61 0.86 9.94 -20.35
C THR A 61 1.89 9.03 -19.70
N ARG A 62 3.05 9.59 -19.36
CA ARG A 62 4.14 8.88 -18.68
C ARG A 62 4.57 9.62 -17.44
N VAL A 63 4.85 8.86 -16.38
CA VAL A 63 5.42 9.37 -15.13
C VAL A 63 6.55 8.45 -14.67
N SER A 64 7.65 9.03 -14.23
CA SER A 64 8.80 8.28 -13.70
C SER A 64 8.65 8.08 -12.20
N ALA A 65 8.70 6.85 -11.72
CA ALA A 65 8.79 6.52 -10.29
C ALA A 65 10.24 6.16 -9.95
N MET A 66 10.89 7.00 -9.13
CA MET A 66 12.30 6.86 -8.74
C MET A 66 12.42 6.31 -7.33
N PHE A 67 13.26 5.30 -7.16
CA PHE A 67 13.59 4.69 -5.86
C PHE A 67 15.10 4.72 -5.66
N PHE A 68 15.56 5.44 -4.65
CA PHE A 68 16.97 5.50 -4.30
C PHE A 68 17.30 4.47 -3.22
N ASN A 69 18.46 3.82 -3.31
CA ASN A 69 18.95 2.79 -2.38
C ASN A 69 17.98 1.60 -2.17
N ALA A 70 17.06 1.37 -3.10
CA ALA A 70 16.07 0.29 -3.04
C ALA A 70 16.19 -0.65 -4.25
N MET A 71 17.39 -1.22 -4.46
CA MET A 71 17.71 -2.02 -5.65
C MET A 71 16.83 -3.27 -5.79
N TRP A 72 16.34 -3.80 -4.66
CA TRP A 72 15.40 -4.91 -4.62
C TRP A 72 14.08 -4.64 -5.35
N MET A 73 13.67 -3.35 -5.43
CA MET A 73 12.47 -2.95 -6.17
C MET A 73 12.54 -3.30 -7.66
N GLY A 74 13.73 -3.27 -8.27
CA GLY A 74 13.91 -3.51 -9.71
C GLY A 74 13.45 -4.89 -10.20
N LYS A 75 13.36 -5.86 -9.29
CA LYS A 75 12.89 -7.23 -9.59
C LYS A 75 11.41 -7.45 -9.23
N ARG A 76 10.76 -6.47 -8.59
CA ARG A 76 9.44 -6.63 -8.01
C ARG A 76 8.31 -6.56 -9.04
N PHE A 77 8.45 -5.70 -10.02
CA PHE A 77 7.43 -5.45 -11.04
C PHE A 77 8.00 -5.66 -12.43
N ARG A 78 7.17 -6.18 -13.33
CA ARG A 78 7.52 -6.48 -14.71
C ARG A 78 6.79 -5.53 -15.66
N ARG A 79 7.33 -5.37 -16.86
CA ARG A 79 6.64 -4.68 -17.94
C ARG A 79 5.26 -5.30 -18.17
N GLY A 80 4.24 -4.46 -18.20
CA GLY A 80 2.84 -4.88 -18.37
C GLY A 80 2.05 -4.94 -17.07
N ASP A 81 2.69 -5.04 -15.90
CA ASP A 81 1.99 -5.06 -14.63
C ASP A 81 1.17 -3.78 -14.43
N LEU A 82 -0.05 -3.95 -13.95
CA LEU A 82 -0.93 -2.85 -13.59
C LEU A 82 -0.78 -2.55 -12.12
N LEU A 83 -0.43 -1.31 -11.80
CA LEU A 83 -0.12 -0.87 -10.44
C LEU A 83 -1.05 0.25 -9.98
N LEU A 84 -1.43 0.20 -8.72
CA LEU A 84 -1.87 1.37 -7.97
C LEU A 84 -0.64 2.15 -7.53
N VAL A 85 -0.62 3.43 -7.85
CA VAL A 85 0.48 4.35 -7.56
C VAL A 85 -0.03 5.45 -6.67
N GLN A 86 0.68 5.74 -5.56
CA GLN A 86 0.35 6.86 -4.68
C GLN A 86 1.60 7.64 -4.29
N GLY A 87 1.49 8.96 -4.29
CA GLY A 87 2.56 9.86 -3.84
C GLY A 87 2.43 11.26 -4.40
N ASP A 88 3.51 12.01 -4.29
CA ASP A 88 3.59 13.39 -4.76
C ASP A 88 4.18 13.41 -6.17
N VAL A 89 3.59 14.21 -7.05
CA VAL A 89 4.02 14.37 -8.43
C VAL A 89 4.84 15.65 -8.55
N GLY A 90 6.10 15.49 -8.86
CA GLY A 90 7.01 16.59 -9.17
C GLY A 90 7.33 16.69 -10.65
N ASP A 91 8.22 17.60 -10.99
CA ASP A 91 8.82 17.76 -12.31
C ASP A 91 10.33 17.50 -12.24
N PHE A 92 10.84 16.84 -13.25
CA PHE A 92 12.27 16.74 -13.49
C PHE A 92 12.56 16.90 -14.99
N ASN A 93 13.18 18.02 -15.35
CA ASN A 93 13.48 18.39 -16.73
C ASN A 93 12.26 18.36 -17.67
N GLY A 94 11.11 18.86 -17.20
CA GLY A 94 9.86 18.92 -17.97
C GLY A 94 9.10 17.60 -18.02
N ALA A 95 9.53 16.57 -17.29
CA ALA A 95 8.86 15.30 -17.21
C ALA A 95 8.28 15.04 -15.81
N LEU A 96 7.09 14.43 -15.73
CA LEU A 96 6.48 14.08 -14.45
C LEU A 96 7.32 13.01 -13.74
N GLN A 97 7.66 13.28 -12.49
CA GLN A 97 8.44 12.37 -11.66
C GLN A 97 7.87 12.27 -10.25
N MET A 98 7.93 11.08 -9.68
CA MET A 98 7.63 10.79 -8.28
C MET A 98 8.85 10.18 -7.60
N THR A 99 9.12 10.58 -6.37
CA THR A 99 10.23 10.04 -5.58
C THR A 99 9.67 9.09 -4.52
N SER A 100 10.08 7.84 -4.57
CA SER A 100 9.65 6.77 -3.66
C SER A 100 8.13 6.68 -3.48
N PRO A 101 7.34 6.70 -4.57
CA PRO A 101 5.90 6.51 -4.46
C PRO A 101 5.56 5.13 -3.90
N LEU A 102 4.36 4.99 -3.35
CA LEU A 102 3.81 3.67 -3.04
C LEU A 102 3.41 3.00 -4.37
N LEU A 103 3.94 1.81 -4.61
CA LEU A 103 3.57 0.98 -5.76
C LEU A 103 2.95 -0.33 -5.27
N GLU A 104 1.75 -0.66 -5.73
CA GLU A 104 1.08 -1.90 -5.40
C GLU A 104 0.50 -2.58 -6.63
N PRO A 105 0.63 -3.91 -6.74
CA PRO A 105 -0.04 -4.65 -7.79
C PRO A 105 -1.55 -4.46 -7.68
N MET A 106 -2.20 -4.19 -8.81
CA MET A 106 -3.66 -4.26 -8.89
C MET A 106 -4.06 -5.73 -8.84
N THR A 107 -4.69 -6.12 -7.73
CA THR A 107 -5.33 -7.43 -7.57
C THR A 107 -6.84 -7.25 -7.51
N GLU A 108 -7.59 -8.27 -7.87
CA GLU A 108 -9.07 -8.23 -7.85
C GLU A 108 -9.66 -8.03 -6.45
N SER A 109 -8.88 -8.23 -5.40
CA SER A 109 -9.30 -7.98 -4.01
C SER A 109 -9.20 -6.50 -3.69
N THR A 110 -10.24 -5.77 -3.99
CA THR A 110 -10.30 -4.31 -3.86
C THR A 110 -11.03 -3.89 -2.59
N ALA A 111 -10.35 -3.97 -1.44
CA ALA A 111 -10.80 -3.16 -0.31
C ALA A 111 -10.71 -1.66 -0.71
N PRO A 112 -11.74 -0.85 -0.42
CA PRO A 112 -11.74 0.58 -0.77
C PRO A 112 -10.65 1.37 -0.05
N LEU A 113 -10.19 0.88 1.09
CA LEU A 113 -9.08 1.43 1.86
C LEU A 113 -7.92 0.44 1.95
N LEU A 114 -6.73 0.96 1.74
CA LEU A 114 -5.49 0.20 1.76
C LEU A 114 -4.69 0.51 3.03
N ALA A 115 -4.50 -0.48 3.87
CA ALA A 115 -3.66 -0.36 5.07
C ALA A 115 -2.17 -0.28 4.70
N ILE A 116 -1.47 0.75 5.16
CA ILE A 116 -0.04 0.99 4.95
C ILE A 116 0.73 0.73 6.24
N TYR A 117 1.69 -0.17 6.17
CA TYR A 117 2.53 -0.57 7.30
C TYR A 117 3.93 0.03 7.23
N PRO A 118 4.66 0.11 8.37
CA PRO A 118 6.06 0.48 8.37
C PRO A 118 6.89 -0.43 7.47
N GLN A 119 7.77 0.17 6.69
CA GLN A 119 8.70 -0.55 5.81
C GLN A 119 10.08 -0.63 6.46
N SER A 120 10.85 -1.66 6.13
CA SER A 120 12.25 -1.78 6.55
C SER A 120 13.11 -2.12 5.34
N GLN A 121 13.88 -1.17 4.87
CA GLN A 121 14.84 -1.38 3.79
C GLN A 121 15.95 -2.39 4.20
N LYS A 122 16.40 -2.33 5.46
CA LYS A 122 17.43 -3.23 6.00
C LYS A 122 17.02 -4.71 5.95
N HIS A 123 15.74 -5.00 6.10
CA HIS A 123 15.20 -6.37 6.15
C HIS A 123 14.36 -6.71 4.93
N GLU A 124 14.33 -5.85 3.91
CA GLU A 124 13.53 -6.01 2.67
C GLU A 124 12.04 -6.27 2.94
N VAL A 125 11.54 -5.76 4.09
CA VAL A 125 10.14 -5.88 4.48
C VAL A 125 9.38 -4.66 4.02
N ASP A 126 8.40 -4.86 3.17
CA ASP A 126 7.53 -3.80 2.67
C ASP A 126 6.09 -3.91 3.20
N THR A 127 5.34 -2.84 3.00
CA THR A 127 3.94 -2.75 3.43
C THR A 127 3.06 -3.85 2.82
N TRP A 128 3.33 -4.24 1.56
CA TRP A 128 2.56 -5.26 0.87
C TRP A 128 2.74 -6.66 1.50
N MET A 129 3.98 -7.01 1.87
CA MET A 129 4.26 -8.28 2.55
C MET A 129 3.54 -8.35 3.89
N LEU A 130 3.63 -7.29 4.71
CA LEU A 130 2.98 -7.23 6.02
C LEU A 130 1.46 -7.29 5.89
N ARG A 131 0.88 -6.54 4.95
CA ARG A 131 -0.56 -6.57 4.71
C ARG A 131 -1.03 -7.94 4.26
N ARG A 132 -0.37 -8.56 3.28
CA ARG A 132 -0.71 -9.91 2.81
C ARG A 132 -0.65 -10.92 3.94
N ALA A 133 0.38 -10.87 4.76
CA ALA A 133 0.53 -11.75 5.91
C ALA A 133 -0.58 -11.52 6.96
N ALA A 134 -0.94 -10.27 7.26
CA ALA A 134 -2.03 -9.94 8.19
C ALA A 134 -3.39 -10.42 7.66
N VAL A 135 -3.70 -10.19 6.39
CA VAL A 135 -4.94 -10.63 5.75
C VAL A 135 -5.03 -12.16 5.73
N ASP A 136 -3.95 -12.85 5.39
CA ASP A 136 -3.91 -14.32 5.36
C ASP A 136 -4.05 -14.91 6.77
N ALA A 137 -3.40 -14.30 7.77
CA ALA A 137 -3.58 -14.68 9.17
C ALA A 137 -5.05 -14.55 9.63
N LEU A 138 -5.69 -13.40 9.33
CA LEU A 138 -7.09 -13.16 9.70
C LEU A 138 -8.08 -14.09 8.99
N ARG A 139 -7.77 -14.54 7.78
CA ARG A 139 -8.59 -15.53 7.06
C ARG A 139 -8.52 -16.91 7.69
N ARG A 140 -7.35 -17.28 8.22
CA ARG A 140 -7.10 -18.59 8.83
C ARG A 140 -7.51 -18.67 10.30
N LEU A 141 -7.74 -17.54 10.96
CA LEU A 141 -8.19 -17.47 12.35
C LEU A 141 -9.73 -17.62 12.43
N PRO A 142 -10.25 -18.78 12.79
CA PRO A 142 -11.71 -19.01 12.87
C PRO A 142 -12.31 -18.30 14.09
N VAL A 143 -11.59 -18.34 15.20
CA VAL A 143 -12.00 -17.76 16.50
C VAL A 143 -10.78 -17.13 17.17
N LEU A 144 -10.99 -16.06 17.86
CA LEU A 144 -10.00 -15.42 18.72
C LEU A 144 -10.68 -15.13 20.06
N ASP A 145 -10.09 -15.63 21.14
CA ASP A 145 -10.60 -15.37 22.48
C ASP A 145 -10.55 -13.85 22.78
N ASP A 146 -11.68 -13.36 23.28
CA ASP A 146 -11.81 -11.97 23.67
C ASP A 146 -11.58 -11.84 25.18
N PRO A 147 -10.59 -11.05 25.63
CA PRO A 147 -10.32 -10.85 27.05
C PRO A 147 -11.44 -10.05 27.74
N ILE A 148 -12.34 -9.39 26.96
CA ILE A 148 -13.42 -8.58 27.47
C ILE A 148 -14.71 -9.41 27.45
N PRO A 149 -15.44 -9.54 28.57
CA PRO A 149 -16.72 -10.23 28.59
C PRO A 149 -17.74 -9.66 27.57
N GLY A 150 -18.45 -10.53 26.88
CA GLY A 150 -19.40 -10.14 25.83
C GLY A 150 -20.49 -9.17 26.32
N THR A 151 -20.93 -9.30 27.58
CA THR A 151 -21.88 -8.36 28.22
C THR A 151 -21.32 -6.94 28.31
N LEU A 152 -20.02 -6.80 28.55
CA LEU A 152 -19.36 -5.50 28.62
C LEU A 152 -19.14 -4.92 27.22
N LEU A 153 -18.77 -5.75 26.24
CA LEU A 153 -18.68 -5.34 24.83
C LEU A 153 -20.03 -4.79 24.35
N ALA A 154 -21.13 -5.51 24.61
CA ALA A 154 -22.47 -5.09 24.23
C ALA A 154 -22.88 -3.76 24.92
N LYS A 155 -22.66 -3.66 26.23
CA LYS A 155 -22.96 -2.43 27.02
C LYS A 155 -22.20 -1.21 26.50
N ARG A 156 -20.95 -1.38 26.07
CA ARG A 156 -20.08 -0.31 25.58
C ARG A 156 -20.14 -0.13 24.06
N LYS A 157 -20.94 -0.93 23.35
CA LYS A 157 -21.02 -0.93 21.88
C LYS A 157 -19.63 -1.12 21.21
N LEU A 158 -18.79 -1.95 21.80
CA LEU A 158 -17.46 -2.27 21.27
C LEU A 158 -17.55 -3.51 20.37
N PRO A 159 -16.78 -3.55 19.28
CA PRO A 159 -16.64 -4.76 18.48
C PRO A 159 -15.89 -5.85 19.25
N SER A 160 -16.08 -7.11 18.89
CA SER A 160 -15.23 -8.18 19.38
C SER A 160 -13.79 -7.99 18.92
N ARG A 161 -12.83 -8.59 19.64
CA ARG A 161 -11.40 -8.50 19.31
C ARG A 161 -11.11 -8.88 17.86
N LEU A 162 -11.69 -9.97 17.36
CA LEU A 162 -11.52 -10.39 15.98
C LEU A 162 -12.12 -9.39 14.99
N ALA A 163 -13.31 -8.85 15.28
CA ALA A 163 -13.96 -7.83 14.47
C ALA A 163 -13.14 -6.53 14.43
N ALA A 164 -12.58 -6.11 15.56
CA ALA A 164 -11.70 -4.95 15.66
C ALA A 164 -10.43 -5.13 14.82
N LEU A 165 -9.77 -6.29 14.93
CA LEU A 165 -8.58 -6.60 14.12
C LEU A 165 -8.90 -6.61 12.61
N ARG A 166 -10.04 -7.19 12.21
CA ARG A 166 -10.48 -7.15 10.81
C ARG A 166 -10.70 -5.73 10.32
N ALA A 167 -11.38 -4.89 11.11
CA ALA A 167 -11.62 -3.50 10.77
C ALA A 167 -10.32 -2.69 10.61
N VAL A 168 -9.32 -2.95 11.45
CA VAL A 168 -8.01 -2.28 11.39
C VAL A 168 -7.19 -2.72 10.17
N HIS A 169 -7.15 -4.01 9.85
CA HIS A 169 -6.29 -4.51 8.77
C HIS A 169 -6.97 -4.54 7.40
N VAL A 170 -8.30 -4.65 7.36
CA VAL A 170 -9.13 -4.70 6.14
C VAL A 170 -10.34 -3.79 6.31
N PRO A 171 -10.14 -2.47 6.41
CA PRO A 171 -11.25 -1.55 6.61
C PRO A 171 -12.15 -1.48 5.39
N GLU A 172 -13.46 -1.60 5.60
CA GLU A 172 -14.48 -1.49 4.56
C GLU A 172 -14.88 -0.03 4.30
N SER A 173 -14.64 0.86 5.26
CA SER A 173 -14.97 2.28 5.15
C SER A 173 -14.03 3.14 6.01
N LYS A 174 -14.02 4.47 5.74
CA LYS A 174 -13.25 5.43 6.56
C LYS A 174 -13.63 5.40 8.04
N LYS A 175 -14.90 5.17 8.35
CA LYS A 175 -15.37 5.04 9.75
C LYS A 175 -14.77 3.85 10.51
N HIS A 176 -14.31 2.82 9.80
CA HIS A 176 -13.64 1.69 10.41
C HIS A 176 -12.12 1.93 10.60
N ALA A 177 -11.60 2.99 9.99
CA ALA A 177 -10.18 3.33 10.01
C ALA A 177 -9.85 4.46 11.01
N GLU A 178 -10.84 5.17 11.50
CA GLU A 178 -10.80 6.18 12.59
C GLU A 178 -11.13 5.56 13.95
#